data_0db603d4a4d863a3d7c6a73cd2ec3969
#
_entry.id   0db603d4a4d863a3d7c6a73cd2ec3969
#
_cell.length_a   1.000
_cell.length_b   1.000
_cell.length_c   1.000
_cell.angle_alpha   90.00
_cell.angle_beta   90.00
_cell.angle_gamma   90.00
#
_symmetry.space_group_name_H-M   'P 1'
#
loop_
_entity.id
_entity.type
_entity.pdbx_description
1 polymer ?
#
loop_
_entity_poly.entity_id
_entity_poly.type
_entity_poly.pdbx_seq_one_letter_code
_entity_poly.pdbx_strand_id
1 'polypeptide(L)'
;MQPIEKERGEFSIGELATEFDVTPRAIRFYEDHGLLAPKRAGQRRIYSPRDRTRLKLTLRGKRLGLTLSEIRELIDMYEPGRDARPQLERFLSVLESHKSGLLQQRADIEAQLSEILAFESRLKKQLKRRPS
;
A
#
# COMPACT_ATOMS: atom_id res chain seq x y z
N MET A 1 -5.54 18.09 -23.21
CA MET A 1 -4.77 19.10 -22.87
C MET A 1 -3.94 18.75 -21.73
N GLN A 2 -4.48 18.45 -20.65
CA GLN A 2 -3.75 18.16 -19.48
C GLN A 2 -2.79 16.99 -19.58
N PRO A 3 -3.08 15.91 -20.32
CA PRO A 3 -2.10 14.83 -20.46
C PRO A 3 -0.77 15.32 -21.02
N ILE A 4 -0.80 16.34 -21.84
CA ILE A 4 0.41 16.86 -22.43
C ILE A 4 1.32 17.45 -21.37
N GLU A 5 0.75 18.14 -20.39
CA GLU A 5 1.54 18.72 -19.34
C GLU A 5 2.16 17.67 -18.47
N LYS A 6 1.43 16.59 -18.20
CA LYS A 6 1.98 15.48 -17.46
C LYS A 6 3.10 14.79 -18.19
N GLU A 7 3.03 14.80 -19.52
CA GLU A 7 4.08 14.19 -20.33
C GLU A 7 5.35 15.02 -20.32
N ARG A 8 5.28 16.29 -19.93
CA ARG A 8 6.47 17.10 -19.82
C ARG A 8 7.35 16.68 -18.67
N GLY A 9 6.83 15.89 -17.76
CA GLY A 9 7.64 15.32 -16.72
C GLY A 9 7.79 16.15 -15.49
N GLU A 10 6.90 17.09 -15.27
CA GLU A 10 6.92 17.91 -14.06
C GLU A 10 5.56 17.87 -13.40
N PHE A 11 5.56 17.58 -12.10
CA PHE A 11 4.34 17.50 -11.32
C PHE A 11 4.51 18.27 -10.03
N SER A 12 3.48 19.00 -9.63
CA SER A 12 3.46 19.60 -8.32
C SER A 12 2.97 18.59 -7.29
N ILE A 13 3.20 18.89 -6.01
CA ILE A 13 2.71 18.02 -4.97
C ILE A 13 1.18 17.97 -4.99
N GLY A 14 0.54 19.10 -5.31
CA GLY A 14 -0.92 19.13 -5.40
C GLY A 14 -1.46 18.26 -6.52
N GLU A 15 -0.78 18.26 -7.67
CA GLU A 15 -1.19 17.42 -8.78
C GLU A 15 -1.10 15.95 -8.43
N LEU A 16 -0.02 15.53 -7.78
CA LEU A 16 0.14 14.15 -7.39
C LEU A 16 -0.84 13.75 -6.30
N ALA A 17 -1.08 14.65 -5.34
CA ALA A 17 -2.03 14.39 -4.29
C ALA A 17 -3.43 14.14 -4.86
N THR A 18 -3.82 14.95 -5.84
CA THR A 18 -5.12 14.80 -6.48
C THR A 18 -5.19 13.52 -7.31
N GLU A 19 -4.14 13.27 -8.09
CA GLU A 19 -4.12 12.11 -8.97
C GLU A 19 -4.26 10.80 -8.19
N PHE A 20 -3.56 10.69 -7.07
CA PHE A 20 -3.52 9.45 -6.31
C PHE A 20 -4.44 9.44 -5.10
N ASP A 21 -5.19 10.52 -4.92
CA ASP A 21 -6.16 10.63 -3.82
C ASP A 21 -5.48 10.43 -2.47
N VAL A 22 -4.38 11.14 -2.27
CA VAL A 22 -3.64 11.14 -1.01
C VAL A 22 -3.38 12.59 -0.61
N THR A 23 -2.97 12.78 0.63
CA THR A 23 -2.68 14.13 1.10
C THR A 23 -1.26 14.53 0.74
N PRO A 24 -1.00 15.85 0.57
CA PRO A 24 0.37 16.30 0.42
C PRO A 24 1.26 15.89 1.60
N ARG A 25 0.69 15.81 2.77
CA ARG A 25 1.42 15.37 3.96
C ARG A 25 1.95 13.95 3.80
N ALA A 26 1.13 13.06 3.25
CA ALA A 26 1.55 11.69 3.01
C ALA A 26 2.71 11.65 2.01
N ILE A 27 2.62 12.47 0.96
CA ILE A 27 3.68 12.52 -0.04
C ILE A 27 4.99 13.01 0.57
N ARG A 28 4.91 14.05 1.42
CA ARG A 28 6.10 14.55 2.11
C ARG A 28 6.70 13.50 3.03
N PHE A 29 5.85 12.69 3.65
CA PHE A 29 6.31 11.59 4.50
C PHE A 29 7.17 10.61 3.68
N TYR A 30 6.71 10.25 2.49
CA TYR A 30 7.47 9.34 1.63
C TYR A 30 8.77 9.97 1.15
N GLU A 31 8.74 11.28 0.88
CA GLU A 31 9.95 12.01 0.54
C GLU A 31 10.95 11.97 1.69
N ASP A 32 10.48 12.16 2.92
CA ASP A 32 11.34 12.13 4.10
C ASP A 32 11.99 10.77 4.29
N HIS A 33 11.33 9.73 3.82
CA HIS A 33 11.88 8.38 3.93
C HIS A 33 12.67 7.96 2.70
N GLY A 34 12.99 8.92 1.82
CA GLY A 34 13.85 8.66 0.69
C GLY A 34 13.20 7.91 -0.47
N LEU A 35 11.87 7.80 -0.46
CA LEU A 35 11.18 7.12 -1.54
C LEU A 35 10.96 8.03 -2.74
N LEU A 36 10.94 9.33 -2.52
CA LEU A 36 10.79 10.34 -3.55
C LEU A 36 11.90 11.36 -3.38
N ALA A 37 12.32 11.97 -4.49
CA ALA A 37 13.40 12.96 -4.45
C ALA A 37 13.09 14.12 -5.41
N PRO A 38 12.11 14.97 -5.06
CA PRO A 38 11.76 16.09 -5.94
C PRO A 38 12.85 17.13 -5.97
N LYS A 39 12.91 17.87 -7.05
CA LYS A 39 13.76 19.02 -7.13
C LYS A 39 13.04 20.20 -6.50
N ARG A 40 13.81 21.19 -6.08
CA ARG A 40 13.26 22.40 -5.49
C ARG A 40 13.45 23.57 -6.44
N ALA A 41 12.39 24.31 -6.64
CA ALA A 41 12.45 25.60 -7.33
C ALA A 41 11.92 26.62 -6.33
N GLY A 42 12.85 27.26 -5.62
CA GLY A 42 12.47 28.09 -4.48
C GLY A 42 11.88 27.20 -3.40
N GLN A 43 10.66 27.48 -2.99
CA GLN A 43 9.98 26.69 -1.99
C GLN A 43 9.08 25.61 -2.60
N ARG A 44 9.02 25.57 -3.91
CA ARG A 44 8.16 24.61 -4.59
C ARG A 44 8.90 23.29 -4.80
N ARG A 45 8.16 22.19 -4.66
CA ARG A 45 8.65 20.88 -4.99
C ARG A 45 8.24 20.53 -6.41
N ILE A 46 9.18 20.02 -7.19
CA ILE A 46 8.91 19.60 -8.57
C ILE A 46 9.26 18.12 -8.67
N TYR A 47 8.23 17.33 -8.91
CA TYR A 47 8.37 15.87 -8.98
C TYR A 47 8.54 15.45 -10.43
N SER A 48 9.42 14.47 -10.65
CA SER A 48 9.70 13.93 -11.98
C SER A 48 8.75 12.77 -12.31
N PRO A 49 8.74 12.31 -13.58
CA PRO A 49 8.00 11.09 -13.92
C PRO A 49 8.48 9.88 -13.12
N ARG A 50 9.78 9.85 -12.81
CA ARG A 50 10.32 8.78 -11.97
C ARG A 50 9.71 8.84 -10.58
N ASP A 51 9.60 10.04 -10.02
CA ASP A 51 8.95 10.21 -8.72
C ASP A 51 7.49 9.78 -8.76
N ARG A 52 6.80 10.10 -9.84
CA ARG A 52 5.41 9.70 -9.98
C ARG A 52 5.25 8.18 -9.99
N THR A 53 6.12 7.50 -10.73
CA THR A 53 6.11 6.04 -10.75
C THR A 53 6.42 5.46 -9.38
N ARG A 54 7.41 6.04 -8.71
CA ARG A 54 7.80 5.58 -7.37
C ARG A 54 6.66 5.80 -6.38
N LEU A 55 5.94 6.91 -6.49
CA LEU A 55 4.78 7.14 -5.63
C LEU A 55 3.70 6.11 -5.89
N LYS A 56 3.43 5.81 -7.16
CA LYS A 56 2.44 4.81 -7.52
C LYS A 56 2.78 3.46 -6.89
N LEU A 57 4.04 3.05 -6.97
CA LEU A 57 4.49 1.78 -6.40
C LEU A 57 4.44 1.81 -4.88
N THR A 58 4.78 2.95 -4.27
CA THR A 58 4.73 3.11 -2.82
C THR A 58 3.32 2.90 -2.31
N LEU A 59 2.34 3.53 -2.98
CA LEU A 59 0.95 3.42 -2.56
C LEU A 59 0.42 2.01 -2.76
N ARG A 60 0.85 1.33 -3.83
CA ARG A 60 0.49 -0.06 -4.02
C ARG A 60 1.03 -0.93 -2.89
N GLY A 61 2.29 -0.72 -2.54
CA GLY A 61 2.90 -1.45 -1.45
C GLY A 61 2.19 -1.24 -0.12
N LYS A 62 1.78 0.00 0.13
CA LYS A 62 1.02 0.29 1.34
C LYS A 62 -0.29 -0.48 1.37
N ARG A 63 -1.00 -0.54 0.25
CA ARG A 63 -2.25 -1.28 0.18
C ARG A 63 -2.05 -2.78 0.41
N LEU A 64 -0.89 -3.30 0.02
CA LEU A 64 -0.57 -4.72 0.20
C LEU A 64 -0.07 -5.02 1.61
N GLY A 65 0.12 -4.00 2.44
CA GLY A 65 0.60 -4.22 3.79
C GLY A 65 2.11 -4.38 3.90
N LEU A 66 2.85 -3.91 2.91
CA LEU A 66 4.31 -4.02 2.93
C LEU A 66 4.93 -3.01 3.87
N THR A 67 6.06 -3.36 4.44
CA THR A 67 6.86 -2.40 5.22
C THR A 67 7.55 -1.42 4.29
N LEU A 68 8.02 -0.29 4.83
CA LEU A 68 8.75 0.68 4.02
C LEU A 68 9.99 0.05 3.38
N SER A 69 10.66 -0.83 4.09
CA SER A 69 11.82 -1.53 3.55
C SER A 69 11.45 -2.41 2.35
N GLU A 70 10.33 -3.12 2.46
CA GLU A 70 9.83 -3.95 1.37
C GLU A 70 9.38 -3.12 0.19
N ILE A 71 8.77 -1.96 0.46
CA ILE A 71 8.36 -1.03 -0.60
C ILE A 71 9.59 -0.53 -1.36
N ARG A 72 10.68 -0.26 -0.64
CA ARG A 72 11.91 0.18 -1.27
C ARG A 72 12.46 -0.92 -2.19
N GLU A 73 12.39 -2.19 -1.75
CA GLU A 73 12.79 -3.30 -2.61
C GLU A 73 11.92 -3.36 -3.87
N LEU A 74 10.61 -3.16 -3.71
CA LEU A 74 9.69 -3.14 -4.84
C LEU A 74 10.07 -2.05 -5.84
N ILE A 75 10.34 -0.85 -5.33
CA ILE A 75 10.73 0.28 -6.17
C ILE A 75 12.03 -0.03 -6.91
N ASP A 76 13.00 -0.61 -6.23
CA ASP A 76 14.30 -0.90 -6.83
C ASP A 76 14.20 -1.87 -8.00
N MET A 77 13.21 -2.74 -8.01
CA MET A 77 13.02 -3.67 -9.13
C MET A 77 12.70 -2.97 -10.44
N TYR A 78 12.16 -1.76 -10.36
CA TYR A 78 11.73 -1.03 -11.54
C TYR A 78 12.73 0.03 -11.99
N GLU A 79 13.92 0.06 -11.37
CA GLU A 79 14.94 1.00 -11.80
C GLU A 79 15.52 0.54 -13.15
N PRO A 80 15.70 1.47 -14.10
CA PRO A 80 16.20 1.11 -15.43
C PRO A 80 17.62 0.55 -15.37
N GLY A 81 17.91 -0.34 -16.30
CA GLY A 81 19.26 -0.85 -16.47
C GLY A 81 19.70 -1.90 -15.48
N ARG A 82 18.78 -2.42 -14.68
CA ARG A 82 19.09 -3.46 -13.71
C ARG A 82 18.59 -4.81 -14.18
N ASP A 83 19.36 -5.85 -13.86
CA ASP A 83 18.85 -7.21 -14.01
C ASP A 83 18.01 -7.49 -12.78
N ALA A 84 16.70 -7.48 -12.95
CA ALA A 84 15.78 -7.56 -11.83
C ALA A 84 15.45 -8.99 -11.41
N ARG A 85 15.97 -10.00 -12.14
CA ARG A 85 15.57 -11.38 -11.84
C ARG A 85 15.79 -11.79 -10.39
N PRO A 86 16.98 -11.56 -9.80
CA PRO A 86 17.16 -11.95 -8.39
C PRO A 86 16.22 -11.21 -7.45
N GLN A 87 15.94 -9.92 -7.73
CA GLN A 87 15.01 -9.16 -6.91
C GLN A 87 13.59 -9.65 -7.08
N LEU A 88 13.21 -10.06 -8.29
CA LEU A 88 11.88 -10.61 -8.51
C LEU A 88 11.67 -11.89 -7.70
N GLU A 89 12.67 -12.76 -7.70
CA GLU A 89 12.59 -14.01 -6.93
C GLU A 89 12.50 -13.72 -5.44
N ARG A 90 13.32 -12.80 -4.98
CA ARG A 90 13.29 -12.41 -3.58
C ARG A 90 11.94 -11.81 -3.21
N PHE A 91 11.40 -10.94 -4.05
CA PHE A 91 10.16 -10.26 -3.75
C PHE A 91 8.97 -11.21 -3.79
N LEU A 92 9.01 -12.23 -4.66
CA LEU A 92 8.00 -13.28 -4.63
C LEU A 92 7.95 -13.94 -3.25
N SER A 93 9.11 -14.16 -2.65
CA SER A 93 9.20 -14.75 -1.33
C SER A 93 8.56 -13.83 -0.28
N VAL A 94 8.77 -12.52 -0.40
CA VAL A 94 8.14 -11.54 0.49
C VAL A 94 6.63 -11.61 0.36
N LEU A 95 6.12 -11.64 -0.87
CA LEU A 95 4.67 -11.70 -1.10
C LEU A 95 4.08 -13.01 -0.60
N GLU A 96 4.79 -14.13 -0.78
CA GLU A 96 4.32 -15.41 -0.26
C GLU A 96 4.19 -15.38 1.26
N SER A 97 5.13 -14.75 1.93
CA SER A 97 5.08 -14.64 3.38
C SER A 97 3.87 -13.81 3.83
N HIS A 98 3.63 -12.67 3.17
CA HIS A 98 2.47 -11.83 3.49
C HIS A 98 1.17 -12.57 3.21
N LYS A 99 1.10 -13.29 2.08
CA LYS A 99 -0.08 -14.04 1.71
C LYS A 99 -0.38 -15.11 2.74
N SER A 100 0.65 -15.85 3.16
CA SER A 100 0.49 -16.90 4.13
C SER A 100 -0.06 -16.37 5.45
N GLY A 101 0.47 -15.23 5.91
CA GLY A 101 -0.02 -14.58 7.11
C GLY A 101 -1.48 -14.16 7.00
N LEU A 102 -1.84 -13.59 5.84
CA LEU A 102 -3.23 -13.14 5.64
C LEU A 102 -4.19 -14.32 5.58
N LEU A 103 -3.78 -15.43 4.95
CA LEU A 103 -4.61 -16.62 4.91
C LEU A 103 -4.84 -17.18 6.31
N GLN A 104 -3.80 -17.14 7.15
CA GLN A 104 -3.94 -17.60 8.52
C GLN A 104 -4.87 -16.68 9.31
N GLN A 105 -4.72 -15.36 9.14
CA GLN A 105 -5.60 -14.40 9.80
C GLN A 105 -7.05 -14.61 9.39
N ARG A 106 -7.27 -14.87 8.11
CA ARG A 106 -8.61 -15.10 7.61
C ARG A 106 -9.23 -16.35 8.26
N ALA A 107 -8.44 -17.41 8.35
CA ALA A 107 -8.90 -18.64 8.98
C ALA A 107 -9.25 -18.42 10.45
N ASP A 108 -8.41 -17.65 11.15
CA ASP A 108 -8.63 -17.35 12.55
C ASP A 108 -9.91 -16.52 12.75
N ILE A 109 -10.12 -15.55 11.86
CA ILE A 109 -11.33 -14.72 11.93
C ILE A 109 -12.57 -15.56 11.66
N GLU A 110 -12.52 -16.45 10.67
CA GLU A 110 -13.64 -17.31 10.35
C GLU A 110 -13.98 -18.24 11.51
N ALA A 111 -12.95 -18.79 12.18
CA ALA A 111 -13.17 -19.65 13.32
C ALA A 111 -13.82 -18.88 14.48
N GLN A 112 -13.31 -17.67 14.73
CA GLN A 112 -13.83 -16.83 15.80
C GLN A 112 -15.29 -16.44 15.53
N LEU A 113 -15.57 -16.06 14.29
CA LEU A 113 -16.92 -15.68 13.90
C LEU A 113 -17.86 -16.88 14.06
N SER A 114 -17.42 -18.05 13.65
CA SER A 114 -18.24 -19.26 13.76
C SER A 114 -18.60 -19.55 15.22
N GLU A 115 -17.63 -19.40 16.13
CA GLU A 115 -17.90 -19.59 17.55
C GLU A 115 -18.89 -18.60 18.11
N ILE A 116 -18.75 -17.34 17.71
CA ILE A 116 -19.65 -16.30 18.18
C ILE A 116 -21.07 -16.58 17.70
N LEU A 117 -21.23 -16.96 16.44
CA LEU A 117 -22.54 -17.25 15.89
C LEU A 117 -23.20 -18.43 16.60
N ALA A 118 -22.42 -19.46 16.92
CA ALA A 118 -22.95 -20.61 17.64
C ALA A 118 -23.38 -20.22 19.06
N PHE A 119 -22.59 -19.40 19.71
CA PHE A 119 -22.87 -18.94 21.05
C PHE A 119 -24.12 -18.07 21.07
N GLU A 120 -24.22 -17.14 20.10
CA GLU A 120 -25.41 -16.31 19.97
C GLU A 120 -26.66 -17.16 19.83
N SER A 121 -26.60 -18.15 18.97
CA SER A 121 -27.75 -19.03 18.74
C SER A 121 -28.18 -19.71 20.03
N ARG A 122 -27.21 -20.19 20.81
CA ARG A 122 -27.51 -20.84 22.07
C ARG A 122 -28.17 -19.90 23.06
N LEU A 123 -27.65 -18.68 23.16
CA LEU A 123 -28.20 -17.70 24.09
C LEU A 123 -29.60 -17.26 23.68
N LYS A 124 -29.84 -17.11 22.39
CA LYS A 124 -31.16 -16.74 21.89
C LYS A 124 -32.21 -17.82 22.22
N LYS A 125 -31.80 -19.08 22.12
CA LYS A 125 -32.68 -20.18 22.51
C LYS A 125 -33.01 -20.12 24.00
N GLN A 126 -32.02 -19.82 24.83
CA GLN A 126 -32.22 -19.72 26.26
C GLN A 126 -33.18 -18.57 26.59
N LEU A 127 -33.06 -17.45 25.87
CA LEU A 127 -33.96 -16.31 26.12
C LEU A 127 -35.38 -16.63 25.76
N LYS A 128 -35.62 -17.52 24.80
CA LYS A 128 -36.98 -17.91 24.42
C LYS A 128 -37.59 -18.91 25.36
N ARG A 129 -36.79 -19.56 26.22
CA ARG A 129 -37.31 -20.54 27.15
C ARG A 129 -38.09 -19.84 28.24
N ARG A 130 -39.23 -20.45 28.62
CA ARG A 130 -40.01 -19.92 29.72
C ARG A 130 -39.38 -20.32 31.04
N PRO A 131 -39.34 -19.39 31.99
CA PRO A 131 -38.90 -19.78 33.34
C PRO A 131 -39.82 -20.83 33.89
N SER A 132 -39.31 -21.82 34.52
CA SER A 132 -40.17 -22.88 35.11
C SER A 132 -40.56 -22.58 36.53
#